data_012647b610ab6cdaa86ff2e37f13b7ad
#
_entry.id   012647b610ab6cdaa86ff2e37f13b7ad
#
_cell.length_a   1.000
_cell.length_b   1.000
_cell.length_c   1.000
_cell.angle_alpha   90.00
_cell.angle_beta   90.00
_cell.angle_gamma   90.00
#
_symmetry.space_group_name_H-M   'P 1'
#
loop_
_entity.id
_entity.type
_entity.pdbx_description
1 polymer ?
#
loop_
_entity_poly.entity_id
_entity_poly.type
_entity_poly.pdbx_seq_one_letter_code
_entity_poly.pdbx_strand_id
1 'polypeptide(L)'
;MNAEFIAMLDYLERERGIKRDILLEAVSNALLSASKKSVSASRDLRIDINPKNGEIRALANLVVVDQVTNSQDEIELSKARKIKPDANIGDTVEVEVTPKNFGRIAAQTAKQAMMQRIRQAEKEMIYEEFKDRAGEIVSGTVRRFDRSDVILDLGKFEAIMPQRERVVVEDYNVGDRLRAYVVAVENGVRGPEIIVSRSHPNFVRRLFELEVSEIADGTVEIRGIAREAGYRTKIAVWSANEKVDPVGACVGMRGSRVKNIVRELNNEKVDIIRWSSDPKEYILEALKPAKVKNLAFDTEKKSVQISVDEDQLSLAIGKKGQNARLTSRLTGWEINIGKDTSATTVVEQKVAQAAQTLAGALPVSEEQALTLVKSGFTNLEGLRDADVQDLVDILAVDETKAREIYEAVHRQELVQ
;
A
#
# COMPACT_ATOMS: atom_id res chain seq x y z
N MET A 1 30.21 -30.78 -32.86
CA MET A 1 30.39 -29.82 -31.78
C MET A 1 30.44 -28.38 -32.30
N ASN A 2 31.37 -28.04 -33.15
CA ASN A 2 31.51 -26.64 -33.66
C ASN A 2 30.26 -26.18 -34.45
N ALA A 3 29.66 -27.04 -35.26
CA ALA A 3 28.47 -26.72 -36.03
C ALA A 3 27.23 -26.47 -35.13
N GLU A 4 27.06 -27.24 -34.06
CA GLU A 4 25.96 -27.06 -33.10
C GLU A 4 26.13 -25.76 -32.29
N PHE A 5 27.38 -25.41 -31.95
CA PHE A 5 27.71 -24.17 -31.28
C PHE A 5 27.38 -22.95 -32.16
N ILE A 6 27.80 -22.97 -33.45
CA ILE A 6 27.47 -21.92 -34.40
C ILE A 6 25.94 -21.82 -34.61
N ALA A 7 25.27 -22.95 -34.84
CA ALA A 7 23.80 -22.96 -35.01
C ALA A 7 23.08 -22.36 -33.81
N MET A 8 23.57 -22.60 -32.59
CA MET A 8 23.02 -22.03 -31.37
C MET A 8 23.25 -20.51 -31.26
N LEU A 9 24.45 -20.03 -31.68
CA LEU A 9 24.73 -18.59 -31.74
C LEU A 9 23.79 -17.89 -32.73
N ASP A 10 23.64 -18.47 -33.94
CA ASP A 10 22.77 -17.92 -34.99
C ASP A 10 21.30 -17.92 -34.56
N TYR A 11 20.84 -18.97 -33.88
CA TYR A 11 19.49 -19.04 -33.32
C TYR A 11 19.25 -17.93 -32.29
N LEU A 12 20.21 -17.73 -31.36
CA LEU A 12 20.06 -16.72 -30.29
C LEU A 12 20.11 -15.28 -30.84
N GLU A 13 20.92 -15.04 -31.86
CA GLU A 13 20.97 -13.74 -32.50
C GLU A 13 19.67 -13.42 -33.26
N ARG A 14 19.13 -14.39 -34.04
CA ARG A 14 17.91 -14.21 -34.85
C ARG A 14 16.64 -14.21 -34.01
N GLU A 15 16.47 -15.20 -33.14
CA GLU A 15 15.21 -15.42 -32.40
C GLU A 15 15.12 -14.62 -31.10
N ARG A 16 16.26 -14.29 -30.50
CA ARG A 16 16.31 -13.62 -29.19
C ARG A 16 16.95 -12.23 -29.24
N GLY A 17 17.46 -11.79 -30.38
CA GLY A 17 18.04 -10.46 -30.55
C GLY A 17 19.33 -10.22 -29.74
N ILE A 18 19.98 -11.29 -29.26
CA ILE A 18 21.22 -11.17 -28.47
C ILE A 18 22.38 -11.08 -29.39
N LYS A 19 23.16 -9.98 -29.37
CA LYS A 19 24.33 -9.77 -30.23
C LYS A 19 25.34 -10.87 -30.05
N ARG A 20 25.84 -11.38 -31.16
CA ARG A 20 26.80 -12.49 -31.22
C ARG A 20 28.08 -12.24 -30.41
N ASP A 21 28.57 -10.99 -30.43
CA ASP A 21 29.78 -10.61 -29.69
C ASP A 21 29.60 -10.78 -28.17
N ILE A 22 28.43 -10.45 -27.64
CA ILE A 22 28.09 -10.60 -26.22
C ILE A 22 28.06 -12.09 -25.82
N LEU A 23 27.56 -12.95 -26.71
CA LEU A 23 27.54 -14.40 -26.48
C LEU A 23 28.94 -14.98 -26.49
N LEU A 24 29.77 -14.58 -27.44
CA LEU A 24 31.16 -15.01 -27.55
C LEU A 24 31.99 -14.58 -26.35
N GLU A 25 31.83 -13.34 -25.89
CA GLU A 25 32.47 -12.83 -24.67
C GLU A 25 32.07 -13.62 -23.43
N ALA A 26 30.75 -13.89 -23.23
CA ALA A 26 30.27 -14.67 -22.12
C ALA A 26 30.84 -16.09 -22.12
N VAL A 27 30.91 -16.73 -23.27
CA VAL A 27 31.51 -18.06 -23.44
C VAL A 27 32.99 -18.02 -23.15
N SER A 28 33.74 -17.04 -23.69
CA SER A 28 35.16 -16.86 -23.45
C SER A 28 35.48 -16.70 -21.96
N ASN A 29 34.76 -15.84 -21.26
CA ASN A 29 34.92 -15.63 -19.81
C ASN A 29 34.63 -16.89 -18.99
N ALA A 30 33.57 -17.64 -19.34
CA ALA A 30 33.23 -18.90 -18.67
C ALA A 30 34.30 -19.98 -18.90
N LEU A 31 34.83 -20.09 -20.14
CA LEU A 31 35.90 -21.03 -20.48
C LEU A 31 37.20 -20.65 -19.79
N LEU A 32 37.55 -19.38 -19.73
CA LEU A 32 38.70 -18.87 -18.99
C LEU A 32 38.63 -19.28 -17.51
N SER A 33 37.46 -19.11 -16.88
CA SER A 33 37.23 -19.49 -15.49
C SER A 33 37.33 -21.01 -15.26
N ALA A 34 36.80 -21.81 -16.20
CA ALA A 34 36.89 -23.26 -16.17
C ALA A 34 38.33 -23.75 -16.40
N SER A 35 39.04 -23.13 -17.29
CA SER A 35 40.43 -23.46 -17.63
C SER A 35 41.39 -23.17 -16.47
N LYS A 36 41.19 -22.05 -15.76
CA LYS A 36 41.95 -21.71 -14.55
C LYS A 36 41.81 -22.76 -13.42
N LYS A 37 40.73 -23.51 -13.41
CA LYS A 37 40.49 -24.57 -12.42
C LYS A 37 41.07 -25.92 -12.83
N SER A 38 41.18 -26.21 -14.12
CA SER A 38 41.50 -27.53 -14.65
C SER A 38 42.92 -27.65 -15.19
N VAL A 39 43.53 -26.57 -15.55
CA VAL A 39 44.91 -26.48 -15.99
C VAL A 39 45.69 -25.74 -14.93
N SER A 40 46.85 -26.22 -14.53
CA SER A 40 47.83 -25.45 -13.73
C SER A 40 48.20 -24.22 -14.58
N ALA A 41 47.40 -23.19 -14.48
CA ALA A 41 47.29 -22.18 -15.53
C ALA A 41 48.40 -21.15 -15.42
N SER A 42 49.01 -20.79 -16.54
CA SER A 42 49.68 -19.53 -16.78
C SER A 42 48.81 -18.37 -16.24
N ARG A 43 49.46 -17.37 -15.65
CA ARG A 43 48.76 -16.18 -15.09
C ARG A 43 48.05 -15.37 -16.18
N ASP A 44 48.55 -15.46 -17.42
CA ASP A 44 48.05 -14.73 -18.60
C ASP A 44 47.47 -15.67 -19.64
N LEU A 45 46.32 -16.30 -19.31
CA LEU A 45 45.57 -17.20 -20.19
C LEU A 45 44.44 -16.43 -20.88
N ARG A 46 44.33 -16.58 -22.21
CA ARG A 46 43.27 -16.04 -23.05
C ARG A 46 42.56 -17.17 -23.81
N ILE A 47 41.24 -17.06 -23.94
CA ILE A 47 40.46 -17.95 -24.80
C ILE A 47 40.15 -17.23 -26.10
N ASP A 48 40.54 -17.83 -27.21
CA ASP A 48 40.22 -17.38 -28.55
C ASP A 48 39.15 -18.27 -29.16
N ILE A 49 38.05 -17.63 -29.64
CA ILE A 49 36.93 -18.34 -30.26
C ILE A 49 36.77 -17.82 -31.69
N ASN A 50 36.95 -18.67 -32.67
CA ASN A 50 36.72 -18.31 -34.06
C ASN A 50 35.20 -18.21 -34.34
N PRO A 51 34.69 -17.01 -34.69
CA PRO A 51 33.25 -16.80 -34.87
C PRO A 51 32.68 -17.51 -36.10
N LYS A 52 33.53 -17.93 -37.07
CA LYS A 52 33.06 -18.55 -38.31
C LYS A 52 32.96 -20.08 -38.23
N ASN A 53 33.92 -20.74 -37.58
CA ASN A 53 33.94 -22.20 -37.49
C ASN A 53 33.72 -22.76 -36.08
N GLY A 54 33.61 -21.89 -35.08
CA GLY A 54 33.37 -22.27 -33.69
C GLY A 54 34.57 -22.99 -33.03
N GLU A 55 35.76 -22.86 -33.59
CA GLU A 55 36.99 -23.41 -33.02
C GLU A 55 37.40 -22.63 -31.79
N ILE A 56 37.69 -23.34 -30.69
CA ILE A 56 38.05 -22.74 -29.41
C ILE A 56 39.50 -23.15 -29.08
N ARG A 57 40.36 -22.16 -28.85
CA ARG A 57 41.75 -22.31 -28.50
C ARG A 57 42.05 -21.60 -27.17
N ALA A 58 42.94 -22.21 -26.39
CA ALA A 58 43.50 -21.58 -25.20
C ALA A 58 44.91 -21.10 -25.54
N LEU A 59 45.13 -19.82 -25.40
CA LEU A 59 46.37 -19.13 -25.68
C LEU A 59 46.98 -18.62 -24.36
N ALA A 60 48.26 -18.80 -24.16
CA ALA A 60 49.00 -18.29 -23.03
C ALA A 60 50.19 -17.43 -23.47
N ASN A 61 50.39 -16.31 -22.81
CA ASN A 61 51.58 -15.50 -23.00
C ASN A 61 52.71 -16.03 -22.10
N LEU A 62 53.72 -16.67 -22.71
CA LEU A 62 54.85 -17.24 -22.01
C LEU A 62 56.10 -16.39 -22.22
N VAL A 63 56.89 -16.22 -21.17
CA VAL A 63 58.16 -15.51 -21.22
C VAL A 63 59.25 -16.44 -21.76
N VAL A 64 60.03 -15.98 -22.73
CA VAL A 64 61.11 -16.74 -23.33
C VAL A 64 62.33 -16.73 -22.39
N VAL A 65 62.79 -17.92 -22.02
CA VAL A 65 63.95 -18.13 -21.13
C VAL A 65 64.94 -19.11 -21.73
N ASP A 66 66.15 -19.10 -21.24
CA ASP A 66 67.15 -20.09 -21.65
C ASP A 66 66.90 -21.44 -20.99
N GLN A 67 66.59 -21.45 -19.69
CA GLN A 67 66.20 -22.65 -18.94
C GLN A 67 64.86 -22.44 -18.28
N VAL A 68 63.89 -23.31 -18.55
CA VAL A 68 62.53 -23.24 -17.99
C VAL A 68 62.56 -23.70 -16.54
N THR A 69 62.23 -22.77 -15.64
CA THR A 69 62.02 -23.02 -14.21
C THR A 69 60.55 -23.22 -13.87
N ASN A 70 59.70 -22.49 -14.55
CA ASN A 70 58.27 -22.60 -14.43
C ASN A 70 57.61 -22.87 -15.77
N SER A 71 57.26 -24.12 -16.05
CA SER A 71 56.66 -24.53 -17.35
C SER A 71 55.26 -23.91 -17.59
N GLN A 72 54.68 -23.20 -16.66
CA GLN A 72 53.39 -22.55 -16.77
C GLN A 72 53.49 -21.15 -17.35
N ASP A 73 54.57 -20.42 -17.06
CA ASP A 73 54.76 -19.02 -17.43
C ASP A 73 55.96 -18.81 -18.35
N GLU A 74 56.80 -19.86 -18.58
CA GLU A 74 58.05 -19.77 -19.30
C GLU A 74 58.12 -20.77 -20.48
N ILE A 75 58.77 -20.37 -21.55
CA ILE A 75 59.05 -21.19 -22.71
C ILE A 75 60.55 -21.12 -23.08
N GLU A 76 61.16 -22.25 -23.44
CA GLU A 76 62.50 -22.32 -23.86
C GLU A 76 62.69 -21.61 -25.21
N LEU A 77 63.80 -20.88 -25.39
CA LEU A 77 64.09 -20.11 -26.56
C LEU A 77 64.05 -20.96 -27.90
N SER A 78 64.50 -22.20 -27.84
CA SER A 78 64.46 -23.16 -28.97
C SER A 78 63.00 -23.45 -29.44
N LYS A 79 62.03 -23.49 -28.51
CA LYS A 79 60.61 -23.71 -28.79
C LYS A 79 59.92 -22.40 -29.20
N ALA A 80 60.30 -21.31 -28.57
CA ALA A 80 59.73 -19.97 -28.87
C ALA A 80 60.08 -19.55 -30.34
N ARG A 81 61.26 -19.80 -30.80
CA ARG A 81 61.65 -19.50 -32.19
C ARG A 81 60.97 -20.31 -33.29
N LYS A 82 60.33 -21.45 -32.90
CA LYS A 82 59.51 -22.21 -33.87
C LYS A 82 58.14 -21.51 -34.07
N ILE A 83 57.70 -20.69 -33.11
CA ILE A 83 56.46 -19.96 -33.19
C ILE A 83 56.70 -18.53 -33.69
N LYS A 84 57.72 -17.87 -33.13
CA LYS A 84 58.14 -16.52 -33.52
C LYS A 84 59.66 -16.56 -33.80
N PRO A 85 60.11 -16.59 -35.13
CA PRO A 85 61.51 -16.75 -35.48
C PRO A 85 62.49 -15.74 -34.87
N ASP A 86 61.98 -14.51 -34.63
CA ASP A 86 62.75 -13.38 -34.08
C ASP A 86 62.75 -13.29 -32.58
N ALA A 87 62.23 -14.32 -31.83
CA ALA A 87 62.14 -14.30 -30.41
C ALA A 87 63.49 -14.29 -29.70
N ASN A 88 63.64 -13.43 -28.69
CA ASN A 88 64.81 -13.32 -27.83
C ASN A 88 64.45 -13.64 -26.39
N ILE A 89 65.48 -13.94 -25.56
CA ILE A 89 65.28 -14.17 -24.13
C ILE A 89 64.69 -12.90 -23.48
N GLY A 90 63.63 -13.06 -22.71
CA GLY A 90 62.87 -11.95 -22.10
C GLY A 90 61.63 -11.49 -22.90
N ASP A 91 61.51 -11.92 -24.18
CA ASP A 91 60.33 -11.63 -24.98
C ASP A 91 59.13 -12.45 -24.48
N THR A 92 57.94 -11.94 -24.77
CA THR A 92 56.67 -12.68 -24.52
C THR A 92 56.17 -13.25 -25.86
N VAL A 93 55.84 -14.54 -25.85
CA VAL A 93 55.32 -15.26 -27.02
C VAL A 93 53.99 -15.90 -26.69
N GLU A 94 52.98 -15.66 -27.53
CA GLU A 94 51.66 -16.31 -27.42
C GLU A 94 51.72 -17.75 -27.91
N VAL A 95 51.40 -18.70 -27.04
CA VAL A 95 51.49 -20.13 -27.29
C VAL A 95 50.16 -20.80 -27.13
N GLU A 96 49.78 -21.70 -28.02
CA GLU A 96 48.58 -22.53 -27.84
C GLU A 96 48.84 -23.60 -26.76
N VAL A 97 48.06 -23.54 -25.70
CA VAL A 97 48.13 -24.45 -24.54
C VAL A 97 46.87 -25.29 -24.37
N THR A 98 46.12 -25.49 -25.45
CA THR A 98 44.84 -26.20 -25.47
C THR A 98 45.00 -27.65 -24.97
N PRO A 99 44.40 -28.05 -23.83
CA PRO A 99 44.49 -29.43 -23.33
C PRO A 99 43.78 -30.44 -24.23
N LYS A 100 44.26 -31.70 -24.27
CA LYS A 100 43.67 -32.77 -25.11
C LYS A 100 42.18 -33.02 -24.86
N ASN A 101 41.70 -32.81 -23.64
CA ASN A 101 40.28 -32.99 -23.26
C ASN A 101 39.46 -31.68 -23.29
N PHE A 102 40.07 -30.58 -23.74
CA PHE A 102 39.46 -29.25 -23.68
C PHE A 102 38.14 -29.15 -24.48
N GLY A 103 38.06 -29.85 -25.62
CA GLY A 103 36.86 -29.82 -26.46
C GLY A 103 35.57 -30.23 -25.76
N ARG A 104 35.61 -31.23 -24.86
CA ARG A 104 34.44 -31.66 -24.08
C ARG A 104 34.08 -30.65 -23.01
N ILE A 105 35.09 -30.17 -22.27
CA ILE A 105 34.89 -29.16 -21.20
C ILE A 105 34.38 -27.85 -21.84
N ALA A 106 35.00 -27.44 -22.95
CA ALA A 106 34.62 -26.25 -23.69
C ALA A 106 33.14 -26.30 -24.15
N ALA A 107 32.72 -27.41 -24.76
CA ALA A 107 31.35 -27.56 -25.24
C ALA A 107 30.31 -27.48 -24.10
N GLN A 108 30.56 -28.15 -22.96
CA GLN A 108 29.67 -28.14 -21.82
C GLN A 108 29.63 -26.75 -21.15
N THR A 109 30.79 -26.13 -20.97
CA THR A 109 30.90 -24.78 -20.38
C THR A 109 30.26 -23.72 -21.29
N ALA A 110 30.49 -23.79 -22.60
CA ALA A 110 29.89 -22.90 -23.58
C ALA A 110 28.35 -23.00 -23.56
N LYS A 111 27.81 -24.23 -23.54
CA LYS A 111 26.37 -24.46 -23.44
C LYS A 111 25.80 -23.85 -22.15
N GLN A 112 26.45 -24.05 -21.00
CA GLN A 112 26.03 -23.50 -19.73
C GLN A 112 26.09 -21.96 -19.71
N ALA A 113 27.19 -21.37 -20.26
CA ALA A 113 27.33 -19.92 -20.32
C ALA A 113 26.28 -19.28 -21.22
N MET A 114 26.02 -19.88 -22.41
CA MET A 114 24.95 -19.43 -23.28
C MET A 114 23.58 -19.52 -22.64
N MET A 115 23.25 -20.63 -21.99
CA MET A 115 21.98 -20.78 -21.25
C MET A 115 21.84 -19.76 -20.11
N GLN A 116 22.93 -19.46 -19.43
CA GLN A 116 22.95 -18.40 -18.41
C GLN A 116 22.71 -17.01 -19.03
N ARG A 117 23.36 -16.73 -20.19
CA ARG A 117 23.17 -15.44 -20.86
C ARG A 117 21.75 -15.27 -21.44
N ILE A 118 21.16 -16.36 -21.94
CA ILE A 118 19.75 -16.37 -22.37
C ILE A 118 18.85 -15.98 -21.18
N ARG A 119 19.00 -16.66 -20.05
CA ARG A 119 18.22 -16.36 -18.84
C ARG A 119 18.41 -14.92 -18.40
N GLN A 120 19.63 -14.39 -18.51
CA GLN A 120 19.92 -13.01 -18.16
C GLN A 120 19.25 -12.02 -19.12
N ALA A 121 19.32 -12.27 -20.43
CA ALA A 121 18.67 -11.45 -21.44
C ALA A 121 17.13 -11.50 -21.32
N GLU A 122 16.56 -12.69 -21.06
CA GLU A 122 15.12 -12.84 -20.77
C GLU A 122 14.72 -12.00 -19.54
N LYS A 123 15.53 -11.98 -18.50
CA LYS A 123 15.30 -11.16 -17.31
C LYS A 123 15.39 -9.65 -17.61
N GLU A 124 16.39 -9.24 -18.37
CA GLU A 124 16.53 -7.84 -18.80
C GLU A 124 15.33 -7.39 -19.65
N MET A 125 14.84 -8.24 -20.56
CA MET A 125 13.62 -7.97 -21.34
C MET A 125 12.38 -7.83 -20.45
N ILE A 126 12.22 -8.71 -19.45
CA ILE A 126 11.11 -8.62 -18.47
C ILE A 126 11.16 -7.28 -17.75
N TYR A 127 12.34 -6.92 -17.26
CA TYR A 127 12.52 -5.67 -16.54
C TYR A 127 12.17 -4.46 -17.42
N GLU A 128 12.70 -4.41 -18.65
CA GLU A 128 12.43 -3.33 -19.60
C GLU A 128 10.94 -3.25 -19.99
N GLU A 129 10.25 -4.39 -20.17
CA GLU A 129 8.81 -4.42 -20.51
C GLU A 129 7.91 -3.93 -19.33
N PHE A 130 8.32 -4.20 -18.09
CA PHE A 130 7.47 -3.94 -16.92
C PHE A 130 7.91 -2.75 -16.05
N LYS A 131 9.15 -2.23 -16.20
CA LYS A 131 9.65 -1.13 -15.35
C LYS A 131 8.74 0.10 -15.37
N ASP A 132 8.15 0.41 -16.53
CA ASP A 132 7.27 1.56 -16.73
C ASP A 132 5.80 1.25 -16.42
N ARG A 133 5.49 -0.02 -16.11
CA ARG A 133 4.13 -0.47 -15.76
C ARG A 133 3.84 -0.48 -14.26
N ALA A 134 4.80 -0.02 -13.46
CA ALA A 134 4.55 0.24 -12.04
C ALA A 134 3.41 1.26 -11.92
N GLY A 135 2.41 0.96 -11.09
CA GLY A 135 1.22 1.78 -10.98
C GLY A 135 0.06 1.37 -11.88
N GLU A 136 0.18 0.37 -12.73
CA GLU A 136 -0.91 -0.14 -13.57
C GLU A 136 -1.65 -1.34 -12.92
N ILE A 137 -2.81 -1.66 -13.48
CA ILE A 137 -3.51 -2.92 -13.19
C ILE A 137 -3.13 -3.96 -14.22
N VAL A 138 -2.72 -5.13 -13.74
CA VAL A 138 -2.49 -6.33 -14.54
C VAL A 138 -3.52 -7.40 -14.21
N SER A 139 -3.83 -8.24 -15.20
CA SER A 139 -4.67 -9.42 -15.01
C SER A 139 -3.81 -10.67 -15.07
N GLY A 140 -3.96 -11.54 -14.09
CA GLY A 140 -3.22 -12.79 -14.05
C GLY A 140 -4.07 -13.94 -13.51
N THR A 141 -3.56 -15.17 -13.70
CA THR A 141 -4.16 -16.38 -13.15
C THR A 141 -3.30 -16.89 -12.00
N VAL A 142 -3.91 -17.25 -10.89
CA VAL A 142 -3.20 -17.87 -9.76
C VAL A 142 -2.61 -19.20 -10.21
N ARG A 143 -1.28 -19.29 -10.25
CA ARG A 143 -0.57 -20.49 -10.72
C ARG A 143 -0.21 -21.44 -9.59
N ARG A 144 0.31 -20.89 -8.50
CA ARG A 144 0.74 -21.64 -7.30
C ARG A 144 0.92 -20.70 -6.12
N PHE A 145 1.14 -21.32 -4.97
CA PHE A 145 1.61 -20.63 -3.77
C PHE A 145 3.09 -20.97 -3.55
N ASP A 146 3.87 -19.96 -3.20
CA ASP A 146 5.22 -20.13 -2.68
C ASP A 146 5.23 -19.66 -1.22
N ARG A 147 5.19 -20.62 -0.28
CA ARG A 147 4.94 -20.37 1.15
C ARG A 147 3.61 -19.63 1.35
N SER A 148 3.68 -18.33 1.71
CA SER A 148 2.51 -17.47 1.92
C SER A 148 2.21 -16.52 0.76
N ASP A 149 3.08 -16.49 -0.25
CA ASP A 149 2.95 -15.59 -1.40
C ASP A 149 2.15 -16.26 -2.52
N VAL A 150 1.34 -15.48 -3.23
CA VAL A 150 0.57 -15.94 -4.38
C VAL A 150 1.36 -15.61 -5.64
N ILE A 151 1.60 -16.62 -6.48
CA ILE A 151 2.26 -16.44 -7.77
C ILE A 151 1.19 -16.37 -8.86
N LEU A 152 1.18 -15.26 -9.57
CA LEU A 152 0.27 -14.99 -10.68
C LEU A 152 0.98 -15.18 -12.02
N ASP A 153 0.35 -15.92 -12.91
CA ASP A 153 0.76 -16.04 -14.30
C ASP A 153 0.14 -14.91 -15.12
N LEU A 154 0.98 -14.02 -15.65
CA LEU A 154 0.59 -12.92 -16.54
C LEU A 154 0.65 -13.30 -18.03
N GLY A 155 0.88 -14.57 -18.35
CA GLY A 155 1.04 -15.13 -19.69
C GLY A 155 2.50 -15.39 -20.05
N LYS A 156 3.32 -14.36 -20.19
CA LYS A 156 4.76 -14.52 -20.46
C LYS A 156 5.61 -14.57 -19.17
N PHE A 157 5.12 -13.95 -18.10
CA PHE A 157 5.88 -13.73 -16.86
C PHE A 157 5.05 -14.04 -15.64
N GLU A 158 5.71 -14.30 -14.53
CA GLU A 158 5.08 -14.47 -13.24
C GLU A 158 5.20 -13.18 -12.41
N ALA A 159 4.13 -12.82 -11.71
CA ALA A 159 4.13 -11.78 -10.70
C ALA A 159 3.97 -12.39 -9.32
N ILE A 160 4.52 -11.74 -8.32
CA ILE A 160 4.46 -12.16 -6.92
C ILE A 160 3.54 -11.22 -6.17
N MET A 161 2.54 -11.77 -5.49
CA MET A 161 1.71 -11.06 -4.52
C MET A 161 2.09 -11.54 -3.12
N PRO A 162 2.97 -10.81 -2.41
CA PRO A 162 3.40 -11.16 -1.06
C PRO A 162 2.22 -11.18 -0.09
N GLN A 163 2.35 -11.92 1.02
CA GLN A 163 1.30 -12.02 2.02
C GLN A 163 0.77 -10.66 2.50
N ARG A 164 1.65 -9.66 2.68
CA ARG A 164 1.29 -8.29 3.09
C ARG A 164 0.45 -7.53 2.05
N GLU A 165 0.53 -7.94 0.79
CA GLU A 165 -0.16 -7.31 -0.35
C GLU A 165 -1.47 -8.02 -0.71
N ARG A 166 -1.80 -9.10 0.02
CA ARG A 166 -3.06 -9.82 -0.11
C ARG A 166 -4.15 -9.13 0.70
N VAL A 167 -5.39 -9.37 0.32
CA VAL A 167 -6.56 -9.00 1.12
C VAL A 167 -6.94 -10.19 2.00
N VAL A 168 -6.93 -10.01 3.32
CA VAL A 168 -7.07 -11.10 4.31
C VAL A 168 -8.38 -11.87 4.17
N VAL A 169 -9.44 -11.20 3.73
CA VAL A 169 -10.78 -11.79 3.58
C VAL A 169 -11.04 -12.36 2.19
N GLU A 170 -10.07 -12.28 1.28
CA GLU A 170 -10.17 -12.90 -0.05
C GLU A 170 -9.53 -14.28 -0.04
N ASP A 171 -10.23 -15.23 -0.64
CA ASP A 171 -9.69 -16.55 -0.94
C ASP A 171 -9.05 -16.55 -2.32
N TYR A 172 -7.89 -17.18 -2.42
CA TYR A 172 -7.15 -17.31 -3.66
C TYR A 172 -6.98 -18.79 -3.97
N ASN A 173 -7.51 -19.26 -5.11
CA ASN A 173 -7.36 -20.66 -5.52
C ASN A 173 -6.55 -20.75 -6.82
N VAL A 174 -5.81 -21.85 -6.97
CA VAL A 174 -5.08 -22.09 -8.23
C VAL A 174 -6.08 -22.18 -9.37
N GLY A 175 -5.84 -21.40 -10.43
CA GLY A 175 -6.73 -21.26 -11.56
C GLY A 175 -7.63 -20.03 -11.52
N ASP A 176 -7.77 -19.34 -10.38
CA ASP A 176 -8.55 -18.11 -10.29
C ASP A 176 -7.90 -16.99 -11.11
N ARG A 177 -8.70 -16.32 -11.94
CA ARG A 177 -8.27 -15.14 -12.67
C ARG A 177 -8.62 -13.88 -11.88
N LEU A 178 -7.63 -13.06 -11.60
CA LEU A 178 -7.80 -11.84 -10.81
C LEU A 178 -7.00 -10.67 -11.40
N ARG A 179 -7.41 -9.46 -11.03
CA ARG A 179 -6.68 -8.23 -11.30
C ARG A 179 -5.86 -7.84 -10.08
N ALA A 180 -4.69 -7.27 -10.31
CA ALA A 180 -3.84 -6.74 -9.25
C ALA A 180 -3.11 -5.48 -9.70
N TYR A 181 -2.78 -4.64 -8.76
CA TYR A 181 -2.01 -3.41 -8.97
C TYR A 181 -0.52 -3.71 -8.92
N VAL A 182 0.25 -3.26 -9.90
CA VAL A 182 1.72 -3.40 -9.90
C VAL A 182 2.30 -2.37 -8.95
N VAL A 183 2.81 -2.84 -7.82
CA VAL A 183 3.42 -1.97 -6.80
C VAL A 183 4.81 -1.54 -7.22
N ALA A 184 5.61 -2.50 -7.65
CA ALA A 184 7.00 -2.29 -8.05
C ALA A 184 7.46 -3.39 -9.00
N VAL A 185 8.51 -3.06 -9.75
CA VAL A 185 9.31 -4.02 -10.52
C VAL A 185 10.74 -3.91 -10.01
N GLU A 186 11.18 -4.91 -9.26
CA GLU A 186 12.47 -4.90 -8.58
C GLU A 186 13.44 -5.89 -9.22
N ASN A 187 14.74 -5.56 -9.24
CA ASN A 187 15.79 -6.50 -9.64
C ASN A 187 16.22 -7.33 -8.43
N GLY A 188 15.56 -8.46 -8.20
CA GLY A 188 15.93 -9.41 -7.17
C GLY A 188 17.16 -10.24 -7.54
N VAL A 189 17.69 -10.98 -6.57
CA VAL A 189 18.86 -11.88 -6.74
C VAL A 189 18.62 -12.94 -7.83
N ARG A 190 17.37 -13.35 -8.01
CA ARG A 190 16.95 -14.36 -9.00
C ARG A 190 16.52 -13.74 -10.34
N GLY A 191 16.48 -12.42 -10.45
CA GLY A 191 16.04 -11.64 -11.61
C GLY A 191 14.94 -10.65 -11.26
N PRO A 192 14.33 -9.99 -12.27
CA PRO A 192 13.24 -9.05 -12.02
C PRO A 192 12.04 -9.77 -11.39
N GLU A 193 11.53 -9.15 -10.34
CA GLU A 193 10.35 -9.59 -9.61
C GLU A 193 9.26 -8.52 -9.78
N ILE A 194 8.12 -8.90 -10.34
CA ILE A 194 6.95 -8.02 -10.50
C ILE A 194 6.12 -8.19 -9.23
N ILE A 195 6.13 -7.17 -8.37
CA ILE A 195 5.38 -7.18 -7.12
C ILE A 195 4.01 -6.59 -7.38
N VAL A 196 2.97 -7.35 -7.04
CA VAL A 196 1.58 -6.93 -7.22
C VAL A 196 0.81 -6.94 -5.92
N SER A 197 -0.23 -6.13 -5.85
CA SER A 197 -1.06 -5.95 -4.65
C SER A 197 -2.54 -5.88 -4.99
N ARG A 198 -3.36 -6.44 -4.09
CA ARG A 198 -4.80 -6.20 -4.04
C ARG A 198 -5.20 -5.36 -2.82
N SER A 199 -4.31 -5.25 -1.82
CA SER A 199 -4.54 -4.45 -0.61
C SER A 199 -4.18 -2.97 -0.76
N HIS A 200 -3.36 -2.60 -1.73
CA HIS A 200 -2.88 -1.23 -1.91
C HIS A 200 -4.01 -0.25 -2.25
N PRO A 201 -4.07 0.96 -1.64
CA PRO A 201 -5.12 1.95 -1.92
C PRO A 201 -5.21 2.36 -3.39
N ASN A 202 -4.08 2.45 -4.09
CA ASN A 202 -4.04 2.81 -5.51
C ASN A 202 -4.66 1.74 -6.41
N PHE A 203 -4.85 0.50 -5.95
CA PHE A 203 -5.65 -0.49 -6.67
C PHE A 203 -7.07 0.03 -6.89
N VAL A 204 -7.70 0.58 -5.84
CA VAL A 204 -9.03 1.19 -5.95
C VAL A 204 -9.00 2.41 -6.86
N ARG A 205 -7.99 3.29 -6.74
CA ARG A 205 -7.82 4.45 -7.62
C ARG A 205 -7.83 4.04 -9.09
N ARG A 206 -7.01 3.06 -9.45
CA ARG A 206 -6.91 2.57 -10.83
C ARG A 206 -8.19 1.89 -11.33
N LEU A 207 -8.94 1.20 -10.44
CA LEU A 207 -10.24 0.65 -10.81
C LEU A 207 -11.24 1.76 -11.15
N PHE A 208 -11.24 2.88 -10.41
CA PHE A 208 -12.05 4.04 -10.73
C PHE A 208 -11.63 4.71 -12.05
N GLU A 209 -10.33 4.84 -12.30
CA GLU A 209 -9.81 5.38 -13.58
C GLU A 209 -10.21 4.52 -14.79
N LEU A 210 -10.31 3.19 -14.61
CA LEU A 210 -10.74 2.27 -15.67
C LEU A 210 -12.25 2.30 -15.89
N GLU A 211 -13.05 2.50 -14.83
CA GLU A 211 -14.52 2.39 -14.91
C GLU A 211 -15.20 3.74 -15.16
N VAL A 212 -14.55 4.86 -14.78
CA VAL A 212 -15.11 6.22 -14.81
C VAL A 212 -14.35 7.07 -15.81
N SER A 213 -14.96 7.33 -16.97
CA SER A 213 -14.37 8.12 -18.05
C SER A 213 -13.98 9.53 -17.61
N GLU A 214 -14.80 10.15 -16.74
CA GLU A 214 -14.59 11.49 -16.21
C GLU A 214 -13.38 11.58 -15.26
N ILE A 215 -12.94 10.46 -14.71
CA ILE A 215 -11.66 10.37 -13.97
C ILE A 215 -10.51 10.16 -14.94
N ALA A 216 -10.71 9.31 -15.96
CA ALA A 216 -9.67 9.03 -16.96
C ALA A 216 -9.29 10.27 -17.78
N ASP A 217 -10.24 11.16 -18.09
CA ASP A 217 -10.01 12.41 -18.82
C ASP A 217 -9.63 13.60 -17.91
N GLY A 218 -9.61 13.40 -16.57
CA GLY A 218 -9.25 14.42 -15.62
C GLY A 218 -10.35 15.44 -15.28
N THR A 219 -11.58 15.26 -15.79
CA THR A 219 -12.74 16.11 -15.43
C THR A 219 -13.12 15.94 -13.96
N VAL A 220 -12.97 14.72 -13.43
CA VAL A 220 -13.14 14.40 -12.02
C VAL A 220 -11.79 13.91 -11.45
N GLU A 221 -11.40 14.47 -10.32
CA GLU A 221 -10.16 14.12 -9.64
C GLU A 221 -10.41 13.35 -8.35
N ILE A 222 -9.59 12.33 -8.08
CA ILE A 222 -9.57 11.64 -6.80
C ILE A 222 -8.59 12.39 -5.88
N ARG A 223 -9.12 13.12 -4.91
CA ARG A 223 -8.36 13.94 -3.96
C ARG A 223 -7.87 13.16 -2.74
N GLY A 224 -8.53 12.05 -2.39
CA GLY A 224 -8.12 11.23 -1.25
C GLY A 224 -8.71 9.82 -1.30
N ILE A 225 -8.00 8.88 -0.69
CA ILE A 225 -8.47 7.50 -0.49
C ILE A 225 -8.04 7.04 0.91
N ALA A 226 -9.00 6.51 1.66
CA ALA A 226 -8.74 5.80 2.91
C ALA A 226 -9.34 4.40 2.80
N ARG A 227 -8.51 3.35 2.96
CA ARG A 227 -8.90 1.97 2.72
C ARG A 227 -8.56 1.05 3.89
N GLU A 228 -9.49 0.20 4.24
CA GLU A 228 -9.29 -1.03 5.00
C GLU A 228 -9.64 -2.19 4.06
N ALA A 229 -8.60 -2.73 3.43
CA ALA A 229 -8.73 -3.70 2.35
C ALA A 229 -9.60 -4.91 2.73
N GLY A 230 -10.56 -5.23 1.87
CA GLY A 230 -11.55 -6.29 2.07
C GLY A 230 -12.75 -5.91 2.94
N TYR A 231 -12.75 -4.71 3.55
CA TYR A 231 -13.84 -4.28 4.41
C TYR A 231 -14.53 -3.02 3.88
N ARG A 232 -13.80 -1.91 3.79
CA ARG A 232 -14.38 -0.63 3.38
C ARG A 232 -13.33 0.33 2.85
N THR A 233 -13.70 1.07 1.80
CA THR A 233 -12.92 2.18 1.24
C THR A 233 -13.77 3.44 1.22
N LYS A 234 -13.16 4.56 1.60
CA LYS A 234 -13.70 5.91 1.36
C LYS A 234 -12.84 6.60 0.32
N ILE A 235 -13.48 7.13 -0.73
CA ILE A 235 -12.83 7.86 -1.81
C ILE A 235 -13.41 9.26 -1.91
N ALA A 236 -12.55 10.27 -1.88
CA ALA A 236 -12.94 11.67 -2.02
C ALA A 236 -12.69 12.14 -3.44
N VAL A 237 -13.75 12.65 -4.07
CA VAL A 237 -13.74 13.08 -5.48
C VAL A 237 -14.13 14.54 -5.60
N TRP A 238 -13.56 15.22 -6.58
CA TRP A 238 -13.76 16.64 -6.85
C TRP A 238 -13.74 16.92 -8.35
N SER A 239 -14.41 17.98 -8.76
CA SER A 239 -14.33 18.50 -10.13
C SER A 239 -14.16 20.01 -10.12
N ALA A 240 -13.30 20.52 -10.99
CA ALA A 240 -13.19 21.94 -11.26
C ALA A 240 -14.38 22.48 -12.06
N ASN A 241 -15.10 21.61 -12.76
CA ASN A 241 -16.27 21.97 -13.54
C ASN A 241 -17.52 21.89 -12.69
N GLU A 242 -18.12 23.01 -12.35
CA GLU A 242 -19.34 23.10 -11.53
C GLU A 242 -20.56 22.39 -12.15
N LYS A 243 -20.54 22.17 -13.46
CA LYS A 243 -21.63 21.46 -14.17
C LYS A 243 -21.53 19.93 -14.04
N VAL A 244 -20.41 19.42 -13.52
CA VAL A 244 -20.16 17.99 -13.35
C VAL A 244 -20.33 17.62 -11.89
N ASP A 245 -21.27 16.73 -11.59
CA ASP A 245 -21.35 16.12 -10.26
C ASP A 245 -20.31 14.98 -10.13
N PRO A 246 -19.21 15.18 -9.37
CA PRO A 246 -18.16 14.20 -9.29
C PRO A 246 -18.60 12.89 -8.60
N VAL A 247 -19.55 12.97 -7.68
CA VAL A 247 -20.09 11.79 -6.98
C VAL A 247 -20.99 10.99 -7.91
N GLY A 248 -21.91 11.70 -8.61
CA GLY A 248 -22.81 11.07 -9.58
C GLY A 248 -22.07 10.38 -10.73
N ALA A 249 -20.99 11.00 -11.24
CA ALA A 249 -20.14 10.43 -12.29
C ALA A 249 -19.51 9.10 -11.83
N CYS A 250 -19.00 9.04 -10.60
CA CYS A 250 -18.38 7.83 -10.03
C CYS A 250 -19.39 6.75 -9.69
N VAL A 251 -20.59 7.11 -9.24
CA VAL A 251 -21.68 6.16 -8.94
C VAL A 251 -22.21 5.52 -10.23
N GLY A 252 -22.41 6.35 -11.25
CA GLY A 252 -22.99 5.94 -12.52
C GLY A 252 -24.48 5.66 -12.44
N MET A 253 -25.10 5.39 -13.60
CA MET A 253 -26.55 5.13 -13.69
C MET A 253 -26.96 3.95 -12.80
N ARG A 254 -27.88 4.19 -11.86
CA ARG A 254 -28.35 3.17 -10.89
C ARG A 254 -27.22 2.48 -10.11
N GLY A 255 -26.08 3.14 -9.96
CA GLY A 255 -24.90 2.61 -9.26
C GLY A 255 -24.11 1.56 -10.05
N SER A 256 -24.24 1.52 -11.39
CA SER A 256 -23.60 0.48 -12.21
C SER A 256 -22.08 0.48 -12.09
N ARG A 257 -21.46 1.67 -12.18
CA ARG A 257 -20.00 1.80 -12.11
C ARG A 257 -19.45 1.37 -10.76
N VAL A 258 -19.99 1.89 -9.66
CA VAL A 258 -19.56 1.50 -8.32
C VAL A 258 -19.80 0.03 -8.01
N LYS A 259 -20.90 -0.56 -8.53
CA LYS A 259 -21.17 -2.00 -8.37
C LYS A 259 -20.12 -2.87 -9.07
N ASN A 260 -19.64 -2.48 -10.24
CA ASN A 260 -18.56 -3.19 -10.94
C ASN A 260 -17.27 -3.18 -10.12
N ILE A 261 -16.92 -2.01 -9.55
CA ILE A 261 -15.75 -1.85 -8.69
C ILE A 261 -15.89 -2.70 -7.42
N VAL A 262 -17.04 -2.63 -6.74
CA VAL A 262 -17.32 -3.41 -5.52
C VAL A 262 -17.23 -4.93 -5.80
N ARG A 263 -17.70 -5.38 -6.98
CA ARG A 263 -17.57 -6.78 -7.39
C ARG A 263 -16.11 -7.19 -7.60
N GLU A 264 -15.30 -6.34 -8.24
CA GLU A 264 -13.86 -6.59 -8.41
C GLU A 264 -13.12 -6.63 -7.06
N LEU A 265 -13.56 -5.85 -6.09
CA LEU A 265 -13.02 -5.79 -4.73
C LEU A 265 -13.61 -6.87 -3.78
N ASN A 266 -14.24 -7.91 -4.32
CA ASN A 266 -14.86 -9.00 -3.55
C ASN A 266 -15.83 -8.51 -2.47
N ASN A 267 -16.76 -7.62 -2.85
CA ASN A 267 -17.77 -6.99 -1.99
C ASN A 267 -17.26 -6.04 -0.90
N GLU A 268 -16.03 -5.52 -1.03
CA GLU A 268 -15.56 -4.41 -0.20
C GLU A 268 -16.47 -3.19 -0.40
N LYS A 269 -16.96 -2.61 0.71
CA LYS A 269 -17.84 -1.44 0.65
C LYS A 269 -17.06 -0.20 0.19
N VAL A 270 -17.62 0.55 -0.75
CA VAL A 270 -17.01 1.77 -1.28
C VAL A 270 -17.94 2.96 -1.05
N ASP A 271 -17.48 3.93 -0.27
CA ASP A 271 -18.16 5.21 -0.05
C ASP A 271 -17.51 6.28 -0.94
N ILE A 272 -18.29 6.91 -1.79
CA ILE A 272 -17.87 8.01 -2.63
C ILE A 272 -18.29 9.32 -1.98
N ILE A 273 -17.34 10.19 -1.71
CA ILE A 273 -17.49 11.39 -0.90
C ILE A 273 -17.09 12.60 -1.75
N ARG A 274 -17.90 13.66 -1.70
CA ARG A 274 -17.52 14.94 -2.28
C ARG A 274 -16.40 15.56 -1.46
N TRP A 275 -15.26 15.83 -2.10
CA TRP A 275 -14.18 16.55 -1.45
C TRP A 275 -14.52 18.04 -1.32
N SER A 276 -14.20 18.64 -0.18
CA SER A 276 -14.28 20.08 0.03
C SER A 276 -12.96 20.58 0.62
N SER A 277 -12.60 21.82 0.29
CA SER A 277 -11.48 22.53 0.93
C SER A 277 -11.80 22.98 2.35
N ASP A 278 -13.10 23.11 2.69
CA ASP A 278 -13.56 23.36 4.05
C ASP A 278 -13.53 22.06 4.86
N PRO A 279 -12.70 21.96 5.91
CA PRO A 279 -12.62 20.78 6.75
C PRO A 279 -13.96 20.36 7.36
N LYS A 280 -14.81 21.36 7.69
CA LYS A 280 -16.12 21.11 8.27
C LYS A 280 -17.02 20.34 7.31
N GLU A 281 -17.17 20.86 6.11
CA GLU A 281 -17.98 20.21 5.07
C GLU A 281 -17.41 18.83 4.72
N TYR A 282 -16.10 18.74 4.58
CA TYR A 282 -15.44 17.48 4.19
C TYR A 282 -15.62 16.37 5.25
N ILE A 283 -15.51 16.71 6.55
CA ILE A 283 -15.73 15.75 7.63
C ILE A 283 -17.21 15.34 7.69
N LEU A 284 -18.15 16.29 7.54
CA LEU A 284 -19.57 16.00 7.49
C LEU A 284 -19.93 15.03 6.36
N GLU A 285 -19.42 15.29 5.16
CA GLU A 285 -19.62 14.40 4.02
C GLU A 285 -18.98 13.02 4.25
N ALA A 286 -17.81 12.98 4.86
CA ALA A 286 -17.09 11.74 5.11
C ALA A 286 -17.75 10.88 6.20
N LEU A 287 -18.52 11.46 7.14
CA LEU A 287 -19.23 10.72 8.20
C LEU A 287 -20.60 10.20 7.78
N LYS A 288 -21.13 10.64 6.64
CA LYS A 288 -22.42 10.12 6.14
C LYS A 288 -22.44 8.60 6.15
N PRO A 289 -23.60 7.97 6.46
CA PRO A 289 -24.93 8.55 6.65
C PRO A 289 -25.21 9.06 8.07
N ALA A 290 -24.26 9.10 9.00
CA ALA A 290 -24.47 9.61 10.34
C ALA A 290 -24.77 11.12 10.31
N LYS A 291 -25.74 11.54 11.14
CA LYS A 291 -26.10 12.94 11.31
C LYS A 291 -25.29 13.53 12.47
N VAL A 292 -24.53 14.57 12.16
CA VAL A 292 -23.70 15.28 13.14
C VAL A 292 -24.45 16.53 13.61
N LYS A 293 -24.45 16.78 14.91
CA LYS A 293 -25.05 17.99 15.50
C LYS A 293 -24.05 19.13 15.60
N ASN A 294 -22.90 18.85 16.19
CA ASN A 294 -21.92 19.88 16.48
C ASN A 294 -20.51 19.42 16.15
N LEU A 295 -19.65 20.37 15.74
CA LEU A 295 -18.24 20.18 15.42
C LEU A 295 -17.44 21.28 16.13
N ALA A 296 -16.51 20.90 16.99
CA ALA A 296 -15.56 21.79 17.63
C ALA A 296 -14.15 21.43 17.16
N PHE A 297 -13.50 22.36 16.46
CA PHE A 297 -12.18 22.17 15.89
C PHE A 297 -11.08 22.68 16.81
N ASP A 298 -10.07 21.86 17.05
CA ASP A 298 -8.78 22.24 17.62
C ASP A 298 -7.75 22.22 16.47
N THR A 299 -7.46 23.41 15.93
CA THR A 299 -6.55 23.57 14.79
C THR A 299 -5.10 23.31 15.17
N GLU A 300 -4.71 23.51 16.42
CA GLU A 300 -3.32 23.29 16.87
C GLU A 300 -3.00 21.79 16.88
N LYS A 301 -3.95 20.98 17.38
CA LYS A 301 -3.82 19.52 17.45
C LYS A 301 -4.32 18.81 16.20
N LYS A 302 -4.91 19.52 15.22
CA LYS A 302 -5.64 18.94 14.09
C LYS A 302 -6.64 17.88 14.54
N SER A 303 -7.38 18.15 15.61
CA SER A 303 -8.41 17.28 16.12
C SER A 303 -9.78 17.95 16.06
N VAL A 304 -10.83 17.14 15.92
CA VAL A 304 -12.22 17.62 15.92
C VAL A 304 -13.04 16.79 16.90
N GLN A 305 -13.71 17.48 17.79
CA GLN A 305 -14.72 16.89 18.68
C GLN A 305 -16.08 16.95 17.99
N ILE A 306 -16.70 15.80 17.81
CA ILE A 306 -17.95 15.64 17.08
C ILE A 306 -19.02 15.16 18.05
N SER A 307 -20.11 15.94 18.14
CA SER A 307 -21.26 15.58 18.96
C SER A 307 -22.40 15.08 18.07
N VAL A 308 -22.93 13.94 18.45
CA VAL A 308 -24.02 13.27 17.73
C VAL A 308 -25.11 12.84 18.73
N ASP A 309 -26.32 12.62 18.21
CA ASP A 309 -27.40 12.01 19.01
C ASP A 309 -27.04 10.57 19.39
N GLU A 310 -27.63 10.07 20.46
CA GLU A 310 -27.34 8.72 20.97
C GLU A 310 -27.66 7.63 19.96
N ASP A 311 -28.73 7.77 19.17
CA ASP A 311 -29.12 6.87 18.09
C ASP A 311 -28.13 6.91 16.90
N GLN A 312 -27.41 8.02 16.69
CA GLN A 312 -26.44 8.21 15.64
C GLN A 312 -25.02 7.77 16.02
N LEU A 313 -24.75 7.62 17.32
CA LEU A 313 -23.40 7.35 17.83
C LEU A 313 -22.78 6.10 17.24
N SER A 314 -23.51 4.99 17.23
CA SER A 314 -23.06 3.72 16.66
C SER A 314 -22.80 3.82 15.16
N LEU A 315 -23.58 4.62 14.44
CA LEU A 315 -23.44 4.83 13.00
C LEU A 315 -22.23 5.71 12.68
N ALA A 316 -22.02 6.78 13.45
CA ALA A 316 -20.90 7.70 13.31
C ALA A 316 -19.56 7.01 13.59
N ILE A 317 -19.47 6.23 14.66
CA ILE A 317 -18.29 5.44 15.00
C ILE A 317 -18.09 4.30 13.99
N GLY A 318 -19.18 3.61 13.63
CA GLY A 318 -19.18 2.42 12.77
C GLY A 318 -18.66 1.16 13.47
N LYS A 319 -18.83 0.01 12.81
CA LYS A 319 -18.40 -1.29 13.34
C LYS A 319 -16.90 -1.26 13.66
N LYS A 320 -16.51 -1.55 14.90
CA LYS A 320 -15.12 -1.51 15.40
C LYS A 320 -14.40 -0.16 15.14
N GLY A 321 -15.14 0.96 15.13
CA GLY A 321 -14.56 2.28 14.90
C GLY A 321 -14.16 2.58 13.45
N GLN A 322 -14.60 1.77 12.50
CA GLN A 322 -14.16 1.83 11.10
C GLN A 322 -14.54 3.15 10.41
N ASN A 323 -15.76 3.66 10.66
CA ASN A 323 -16.20 4.90 10.01
C ASN A 323 -15.39 6.11 10.50
N ALA A 324 -15.19 6.23 11.81
CA ALA A 324 -14.36 7.28 12.40
C ALA A 324 -12.90 7.20 11.92
N ARG A 325 -12.29 6.00 11.97
CA ARG A 325 -10.91 5.78 11.59
C ARG A 325 -10.64 6.04 10.10
N LEU A 326 -11.53 5.61 9.20
CA LEU A 326 -11.41 5.90 7.77
C LEU A 326 -11.62 7.38 7.48
N THR A 327 -12.55 8.04 8.17
CA THR A 327 -12.76 9.49 8.05
C THR A 327 -11.52 10.25 8.52
N SER A 328 -10.94 9.87 9.65
CA SER A 328 -9.69 10.45 10.15
C SER A 328 -8.55 10.33 9.11
N ARG A 329 -8.32 9.14 8.56
CA ARG A 329 -7.30 8.91 7.53
C ARG A 329 -7.56 9.68 6.24
N LEU A 330 -8.83 9.82 5.85
CA LEU A 330 -9.21 10.51 4.61
C LEU A 330 -9.02 12.02 4.72
N THR A 331 -9.42 12.60 5.86
CA THR A 331 -9.44 14.04 6.08
C THR A 331 -8.13 14.59 6.68
N GLY A 332 -7.35 13.73 7.32
CA GLY A 332 -6.13 14.10 8.04
C GLY A 332 -6.39 14.78 9.40
N TRP A 333 -7.63 14.68 9.91
CA TRP A 333 -8.04 15.17 11.23
C TRP A 333 -8.23 14.01 12.20
N GLU A 334 -7.84 14.17 13.45
CA GLU A 334 -8.16 13.24 14.51
C GLU A 334 -9.64 13.40 14.87
N ILE A 335 -10.43 12.33 14.72
CA ILE A 335 -11.89 12.33 14.87
C ILE A 335 -12.26 11.76 16.25
N ASN A 336 -12.80 12.62 17.12
CA ASN A 336 -13.30 12.25 18.43
C ASN A 336 -14.82 12.39 18.47
N ILE A 337 -15.54 11.26 18.57
CA ILE A 337 -17.00 11.23 18.49
C ILE A 337 -17.58 10.96 19.89
N GLY A 338 -18.47 11.83 20.35
CA GLY A 338 -19.17 11.71 21.62
C GLY A 338 -20.65 11.99 21.50
N LYS A 339 -21.38 11.68 22.58
CA LYS A 339 -22.81 12.05 22.70
C LYS A 339 -22.93 13.56 22.85
N ASP A 340 -24.00 14.11 22.28
CA ASP A 340 -24.37 15.48 22.53
C ASP A 340 -25.00 15.58 23.93
N THR A 341 -24.25 16.14 24.89
CA THR A 341 -24.71 16.41 26.25
C THR A 341 -25.24 17.84 26.42
N SER A 342 -25.24 18.63 25.35
CA SER A 342 -25.60 20.05 25.42
C SER A 342 -27.03 20.27 25.92
N ALA A 343 -27.99 19.45 25.50
CA ALA A 343 -29.37 19.52 25.99
C ALA A 343 -29.46 19.14 27.48
N THR A 344 -28.72 18.12 27.91
CA THR A 344 -28.68 17.69 29.32
C THR A 344 -28.03 18.76 30.18
N THR A 345 -26.91 19.32 29.71
CA THR A 345 -26.20 20.40 30.43
C THR A 345 -27.04 21.68 30.55
N VAL A 346 -27.81 22.04 29.52
CA VAL A 346 -28.72 23.20 29.56
C VAL A 346 -29.87 22.96 30.51
N VAL A 347 -30.42 21.74 30.54
CA VAL A 347 -31.48 21.36 31.52
C VAL A 347 -30.92 21.37 32.93
N GLU A 348 -29.75 20.79 33.17
CA GLU A 348 -29.08 20.79 34.47
C GLU A 348 -28.75 22.21 34.94
N GLN A 349 -28.27 23.09 34.07
CA GLN A 349 -28.03 24.50 34.39
C GLN A 349 -29.32 25.23 34.75
N LYS A 350 -30.43 25.03 34.02
CA LYS A 350 -31.71 25.61 34.33
C LYS A 350 -32.26 25.10 35.66
N VAL A 351 -32.09 23.80 35.90
CA VAL A 351 -32.50 23.18 37.20
C VAL A 351 -31.68 23.76 38.35
N ALA A 352 -30.34 23.87 38.17
CA ALA A 352 -29.48 24.47 39.18
C ALA A 352 -29.79 25.96 39.42
N GLN A 353 -30.04 26.73 38.39
CA GLN A 353 -30.39 28.14 38.47
C GLN A 353 -31.76 28.34 39.15
N ALA A 354 -32.76 27.53 38.82
CA ALA A 354 -34.06 27.53 39.47
C ALA A 354 -33.93 27.14 40.95
N ALA A 355 -33.13 26.14 41.30
CA ALA A 355 -32.88 25.74 42.68
C ALA A 355 -32.18 26.85 43.49
N GLN A 356 -31.17 27.54 42.91
CA GLN A 356 -30.53 28.70 43.56
C GLN A 356 -31.54 29.85 43.82
N THR A 357 -32.40 30.13 42.84
CA THR A 357 -33.42 31.16 42.98
C THR A 357 -34.40 30.84 44.12
N LEU A 358 -34.87 29.58 44.22
CA LEU A 358 -35.73 29.12 45.27
C LEU A 358 -35.07 29.10 46.66
N ALA A 359 -33.80 28.65 46.74
CA ALA A 359 -33.00 28.65 47.97
C ALA A 359 -32.73 30.08 48.50
N GLY A 360 -32.57 31.06 47.58
CA GLY A 360 -32.42 32.47 47.94
C GLY A 360 -33.72 33.15 48.40
N ALA A 361 -34.89 32.64 47.99
CA ALA A 361 -36.18 33.21 48.26
C ALA A 361 -36.94 32.55 49.47
N LEU A 362 -36.61 31.30 49.78
CA LEU A 362 -37.25 30.45 50.72
C LEU A 362 -36.28 29.95 51.82
N PRO A 363 -36.81 29.66 53.07
CA PRO A 363 -35.98 29.11 54.14
C PRO A 363 -35.70 27.60 53.92
N VAL A 364 -35.13 27.24 52.77
CA VAL A 364 -34.82 25.87 52.38
C VAL A 364 -33.31 25.74 52.03
N SER A 365 -32.77 24.57 52.25
CA SER A 365 -31.37 24.29 51.79
C SER A 365 -31.29 24.13 50.24
N GLU A 366 -30.10 24.28 49.65
CA GLU A 366 -29.90 24.07 48.20
C GLU A 366 -30.39 22.67 47.77
N GLU A 367 -30.21 21.66 48.62
CA GLU A 367 -30.62 20.29 48.35
C GLU A 367 -32.16 20.14 48.34
N GLN A 368 -32.84 20.84 49.28
CA GLN A 368 -34.30 20.91 49.33
C GLN A 368 -34.87 21.70 48.15
N ALA A 369 -34.27 22.80 47.78
CA ALA A 369 -34.63 23.58 46.58
C ALA A 369 -34.47 22.75 45.30
N LEU A 370 -33.40 21.96 45.19
CA LEU A 370 -33.18 21.06 44.08
C LEU A 370 -34.25 19.95 43.98
N THR A 371 -34.70 19.47 45.14
CA THR A 371 -35.78 18.47 45.24
C THR A 371 -37.12 19.06 44.78
N LEU A 372 -37.43 20.30 45.17
CA LEU A 372 -38.62 21.01 44.70
C LEU A 372 -38.62 21.19 43.17
N VAL A 373 -37.47 21.64 42.61
CA VAL A 373 -37.35 21.82 41.16
C VAL A 373 -37.51 20.50 40.42
N LYS A 374 -36.91 19.40 40.90
CA LYS A 374 -37.08 18.05 40.33
C LYS A 374 -38.52 17.52 40.43
N SER A 375 -39.29 17.95 41.45
CA SER A 375 -40.70 17.63 41.61
C SER A 375 -41.62 18.52 40.76
N GLY A 376 -41.06 19.44 39.95
CA GLY A 376 -41.82 20.27 39.02
C GLY A 376 -42.00 21.72 39.43
N PHE A 377 -41.59 22.12 40.64
CA PHE A 377 -41.73 23.48 41.18
C PHE A 377 -40.51 24.32 40.81
N THR A 378 -40.51 24.92 39.62
CA THR A 378 -39.35 25.66 39.06
C THR A 378 -39.29 27.12 39.49
N ASN A 379 -40.36 27.66 40.07
CA ASN A 379 -40.46 29.05 40.50
C ASN A 379 -41.43 29.17 41.70
N LEU A 380 -41.47 30.38 42.32
CA LEU A 380 -42.34 30.68 43.44
C LEU A 380 -43.82 30.60 43.07
N GLU A 381 -44.20 30.97 41.87
CA GLU A 381 -45.64 30.91 41.45
C GLU A 381 -46.14 29.47 41.43
N GLY A 382 -45.36 28.53 40.93
CA GLY A 382 -45.68 27.10 40.89
C GLY A 382 -45.84 26.51 42.32
N LEU A 383 -45.12 27.04 43.36
CA LEU A 383 -45.20 26.62 44.74
C LEU A 383 -46.40 27.17 45.45
N ARG A 384 -47.09 28.18 44.94
CA ARG A 384 -48.32 28.76 45.55
C ARG A 384 -49.50 27.79 45.52
N ASP A 385 -49.55 26.95 44.53
CA ASP A 385 -50.66 25.97 44.41
C ASP A 385 -50.44 24.69 45.24
N ALA A 386 -49.23 24.55 45.85
CA ALA A 386 -48.87 23.42 46.69
C ALA A 386 -49.43 23.66 48.12
N ASP A 387 -49.96 22.65 48.77
CA ASP A 387 -50.35 22.70 50.16
C ASP A 387 -49.22 22.29 51.13
N VAL A 388 -49.47 22.45 52.45
CA VAL A 388 -48.46 22.10 53.47
C VAL A 388 -48.11 20.59 53.40
N GLN A 389 -49.10 19.75 53.08
CA GLN A 389 -48.92 18.32 53.02
C GLN A 389 -48.00 17.92 51.80
N ASP A 390 -48.21 18.59 50.68
CA ASP A 390 -47.31 18.39 49.48
C ASP A 390 -45.84 18.70 49.80
N LEU A 391 -45.63 19.79 50.60
CA LEU A 391 -44.25 20.17 50.99
C LEU A 391 -43.65 19.18 52.01
N VAL A 392 -44.45 18.59 52.90
CA VAL A 392 -44.01 17.51 53.81
C VAL A 392 -43.60 16.30 53.01
N ASP A 393 -44.41 15.88 52.05
CA ASP A 393 -44.18 14.65 51.27
C ASP A 393 -42.96 14.79 50.28
N ILE A 394 -42.84 15.96 49.65
CA ILE A 394 -41.77 16.21 48.67
C ILE A 394 -40.41 16.42 49.34
N LEU A 395 -40.41 17.20 50.47
CA LEU A 395 -39.13 17.56 51.11
C LEU A 395 -38.77 16.63 52.26
N ALA A 396 -39.65 15.70 52.62
CA ALA A 396 -39.52 14.82 53.79
C ALA A 396 -39.17 15.59 55.10
N VAL A 397 -39.78 16.72 55.26
CA VAL A 397 -39.65 17.60 56.50
C VAL A 397 -40.83 17.46 57.44
N ASP A 398 -40.64 17.92 58.66
CA ASP A 398 -41.75 17.98 59.61
C ASP A 398 -42.80 19.08 59.27
N GLU A 399 -43.98 18.94 59.73
CA GLU A 399 -45.10 19.86 59.45
C GLU A 399 -44.77 21.32 59.83
N THR A 400 -44.00 21.53 60.91
CA THR A 400 -43.55 22.86 61.35
C THR A 400 -42.66 23.55 60.27
N LYS A 401 -41.75 22.83 59.75
CA LYS A 401 -40.82 23.31 58.66
C LYS A 401 -41.55 23.53 57.34
N ALA A 402 -42.49 22.64 57.00
CA ALA A 402 -43.34 22.81 55.84
C ALA A 402 -44.22 24.05 55.89
N ARG A 403 -44.76 24.36 57.07
CA ARG A 403 -45.53 25.61 57.32
C ARG A 403 -44.67 26.86 57.21
N GLU A 404 -43.44 26.84 57.72
CA GLU A 404 -42.51 27.96 57.55
C GLU A 404 -42.24 28.24 56.04
N ILE A 405 -42.04 27.21 55.24
CA ILE A 405 -41.85 27.33 53.80
C ILE A 405 -43.11 27.85 53.12
N TYR A 406 -44.27 27.30 53.46
CA TYR A 406 -45.58 27.72 52.94
C TYR A 406 -45.87 29.20 53.24
N GLU A 407 -45.63 29.64 54.45
CA GLU A 407 -45.82 31.05 54.87
C GLU A 407 -44.78 31.94 54.13
N ALA A 408 -43.51 31.50 53.90
CA ALA A 408 -42.51 32.25 53.17
C ALA A 408 -42.92 32.47 51.72
N VAL A 409 -43.50 31.45 51.05
CA VAL A 409 -44.03 31.56 49.69
C VAL A 409 -45.11 32.62 49.59
N HIS A 410 -46.06 32.70 50.61
CA HIS A 410 -47.18 33.60 50.59
C HIS A 410 -46.87 35.01 51.15
N ARG A 411 -45.80 35.19 51.99
CA ARG A 411 -45.37 36.51 52.51
C ARG A 411 -44.71 37.39 51.41
N GLN A 412 -44.14 36.88 50.40
CA GLN A 412 -43.49 37.65 49.32
C GLN A 412 -44.53 38.41 48.45
N GLU A 413 -45.78 38.17 48.60
CA GLU A 413 -46.89 38.92 47.93
C GLU A 413 -47.20 40.30 48.52
N LEU A 414 -46.79 40.56 49.75
CA LEU A 414 -47.08 41.83 50.47
C LEU A 414 -46.05 42.93 50.31
N VAL A 415 -44.97 42.66 49.48
CA VAL A 415 -43.82 43.58 49.30
C VAL A 415 -43.71 44.05 47.85
N GLN A 416 -44.58 43.65 46.91
CA GLN A 416 -44.81 44.24 45.63
C GLN A 416 -46.07 45.10 45.67
#